data_0e869090b11fe7735d54bea42d7f1d56
#
_entry.id   0e869090b11fe7735d54bea42d7f1d56
#
_cell.length_a   1.000
_cell.length_b   1.000
_cell.length_c   1.000
_cell.angle_alpha   90.00
_cell.angle_beta   90.00
_cell.angle_gamma   90.00
#
_symmetry.space_group_name_H-M   'P 1'
#
loop_
_entity.id
_entity.type
_entity.pdbx_description
1 polymer ?
#
loop_
_entity_poly.entity_id
_entity_poly.type
_entity_poly.pdbx_seq_one_letter_code
_entity_poly.pdbx_strand_id
1 'polypeptide(L)'
;DAVGRQRGSGLGGGHDEREQTLNQLLVEMDGFTHNEGVIVMAATNRSDVLDPALLRPGRFDRRITVDRPNLAGRLATLQVHTRNIKLAEDVNLEKIAQATAGCVGADLANLVNEAALRAVRKGRRAVNQDDLLVSFELVIAGSEKKGTVITEEEKRIIAYHEVGHALVAAKQKHAQPVSKITIVPHTQGALGYTLHLPEEEKFLMSKEDILAEIRTLLAGRSSEEVVCNTMTSGAANDIERATDLARKMVTQYGMSDRFGLMALSTVQS
;
A
#
# COMPACT_ATOMS: atom_id res chain seq x y z
N ASP A 1 -12.77 11.88 14.09
CA ASP A 1 -13.38 10.53 14.06
C ASP A 1 -13.99 10.12 15.41
N ALA A 2 -13.32 10.39 16.54
CA ALA A 2 -13.83 9.96 17.85
C ALA A 2 -15.16 10.62 18.24
N VAL A 3 -15.30 11.91 17.97
CA VAL A 3 -16.51 12.72 18.28
C VAL A 3 -17.60 12.52 17.22
N GLY A 4 -17.21 12.42 15.94
CA GLY A 4 -18.14 12.34 14.80
C GLY A 4 -18.66 10.95 14.49
N ARG A 5 -18.43 9.93 15.33
CA ARG A 5 -18.83 8.54 15.08
C ARG A 5 -20.34 8.36 15.22
N GLN A 6 -20.90 7.44 14.40
CA GLN A 6 -22.31 7.03 14.49
C GLN A 6 -22.70 6.65 15.93
N ARG A 7 -23.90 7.06 16.33
CA ARG A 7 -24.50 6.73 17.63
C ARG A 7 -24.73 5.23 17.69
N GLY A 8 -24.13 4.56 18.67
CA GLY A 8 -24.31 3.13 18.88
C GLY A 8 -25.53 2.84 19.75
N SER A 9 -26.27 1.79 19.45
CA SER A 9 -27.36 1.26 20.28
C SER A 9 -26.82 0.48 21.50
N GLY A 10 -25.69 0.89 22.10
CA GLY A 10 -25.03 0.19 23.18
C GLY A 10 -25.47 0.70 24.57
N LEU A 11 -25.99 -0.21 25.38
CA LEU A 11 -26.26 -0.04 26.83
C LEU A 11 -24.94 0.11 27.61
N GLY A 12 -24.40 1.34 27.69
CA GLY A 12 -23.18 1.57 28.48
C GLY A 12 -22.87 3.06 28.62
N GLY A 13 -22.84 3.56 29.84
CA GLY A 13 -22.75 4.95 30.27
C GLY A 13 -21.46 5.73 29.94
N GLY A 14 -20.68 5.31 28.95
CA GLY A 14 -19.51 6.06 28.45
C GLY A 14 -19.76 6.79 27.12
N HIS A 15 -20.98 6.78 26.61
CA HIS A 15 -21.34 7.40 25.33
C HIS A 15 -21.92 8.79 25.47
N ASP A 16 -22.45 9.16 26.63
CA ASP A 16 -23.15 10.43 26.85
C ASP A 16 -22.29 11.67 26.57
N GLU A 17 -21.05 11.69 27.03
CA GLU A 17 -20.16 12.85 26.81
C GLU A 17 -19.83 13.04 25.31
N ARG A 18 -19.66 11.96 24.57
CA ARG A 18 -19.36 12.03 23.13
C ARG A 18 -20.57 12.48 22.33
N GLU A 19 -21.75 11.95 22.68
CA GLU A 19 -23.02 12.35 22.06
C GLU A 19 -23.34 13.82 22.37
N GLN A 20 -23.08 14.26 23.60
CA GLN A 20 -23.25 15.66 23.99
C GLN A 20 -22.28 16.57 23.21
N THR A 21 -21.01 16.18 23.06
CA THR A 21 -20.02 16.91 22.27
C THR A 21 -20.40 16.96 20.78
N LEU A 22 -20.88 15.84 20.20
CA LEU A 22 -21.37 15.81 18.84
C LEU A 22 -22.59 16.74 18.65
N ASN A 23 -23.56 16.66 19.56
CA ASN A 23 -24.74 17.52 19.50
C ASN A 23 -24.36 19.01 19.62
N GLN A 24 -23.44 19.36 20.50
CA GLN A 24 -22.94 20.74 20.61
C GLN A 24 -22.26 21.18 19.29
N LEU A 25 -21.42 20.32 18.69
CA LEU A 25 -20.80 20.61 17.40
C LEU A 25 -21.85 20.87 16.31
N LEU A 26 -22.90 20.05 16.27
CA LEU A 26 -23.99 20.20 15.29
C LEU A 26 -24.76 21.52 15.51
N VAL A 27 -25.03 21.89 16.77
CA VAL A 27 -25.68 23.16 17.11
C VAL A 27 -24.83 24.35 16.70
N GLU A 28 -23.54 24.33 16.99
CA GLU A 28 -22.62 25.40 16.60
C GLU A 28 -22.54 25.52 15.05
N MET A 29 -22.46 24.38 14.33
CA MET A 29 -22.47 24.41 12.86
C MET A 29 -23.76 24.97 12.28
N ASP A 30 -24.91 24.63 12.86
CA ASP A 30 -26.22 25.18 12.41
C ASP A 30 -26.36 26.67 12.75
N GLY A 31 -25.64 27.15 13.74
CA GLY A 31 -25.57 28.58 14.12
C GLY A 31 -24.83 29.46 13.12
N PHE A 32 -23.98 28.88 12.25
CA PHE A 32 -23.27 29.63 11.20
C PHE A 32 -24.11 29.96 9.98
N THR A 33 -25.43 29.80 9.99
CA THR A 33 -26.34 29.96 8.86
C THR A 33 -26.46 31.38 8.30
N HIS A 34 -25.89 32.39 8.93
CA HIS A 34 -25.89 33.76 8.45
C HIS A 34 -24.50 34.35 8.27
N ASN A 35 -23.76 33.82 7.26
CA ASN A 35 -22.83 34.59 6.44
C ASN A 35 -21.70 35.38 7.11
N GLU A 36 -21.01 34.78 8.06
CA GLU A 36 -19.84 35.42 8.65
C GLU A 36 -18.51 35.07 7.96
N GLY A 37 -18.56 34.45 6.76
CA GLY A 37 -17.36 34.12 5.98
C GLY A 37 -16.51 33.00 6.59
N VAL A 38 -17.04 32.21 7.52
CA VAL A 38 -16.35 31.07 8.11
C VAL A 38 -16.58 29.81 7.28
N ILE A 39 -15.49 29.15 6.87
CA ILE A 39 -15.53 27.85 6.19
C ILE A 39 -15.04 26.80 7.18
N VAL A 40 -15.89 25.82 7.50
CA VAL A 40 -15.53 24.68 8.35
C VAL A 40 -15.05 23.51 7.48
N MET A 41 -13.85 23.03 7.74
CA MET A 41 -13.25 21.91 7.02
C MET A 41 -12.89 20.79 8.00
N ALA A 42 -13.14 19.54 7.59
CA ALA A 42 -12.73 18.36 8.32
C ALA A 42 -12.10 17.35 7.35
N ALA A 43 -11.22 16.50 7.87
CA ALA A 43 -10.63 15.40 7.12
C ALA A 43 -10.73 14.11 7.94
N THR A 44 -11.00 13.00 7.27
CA THR A 44 -11.04 11.67 7.87
C THR A 44 -10.58 10.61 6.87
N ASN A 45 -9.96 9.55 7.37
CA ASN A 45 -9.67 8.33 6.60
C ASN A 45 -10.83 7.32 6.69
N ARG A 46 -11.85 7.62 7.51
CA ARG A 46 -12.96 6.71 7.79
C ARG A 46 -14.30 7.43 7.67
N SER A 47 -14.69 7.74 6.47
CA SER A 47 -15.99 8.35 6.19
C SER A 47 -17.18 7.43 6.53
N ASP A 48 -16.95 6.13 6.55
CA ASP A 48 -17.89 5.07 6.88
C ASP A 48 -18.42 5.12 8.32
N VAL A 49 -17.62 5.67 9.25
CA VAL A 49 -17.97 5.73 10.68
C VAL A 49 -18.62 7.04 11.10
N LEU A 50 -18.70 8.02 10.21
CA LEU A 50 -19.26 9.34 10.54
C LEU A 50 -20.78 9.29 10.73
N ASP A 51 -21.27 10.06 11.71
CA ASP A 51 -22.71 10.24 11.92
C ASP A 51 -23.32 10.94 10.69
N PRO A 52 -24.39 10.37 10.08
CA PRO A 52 -25.04 10.97 8.92
C PRO A 52 -25.53 12.41 9.14
N ALA A 53 -25.76 12.81 10.39
CA ALA A 53 -26.15 14.18 10.74
C ALA A 53 -25.08 15.21 10.39
N LEU A 54 -23.79 14.83 10.45
CA LEU A 54 -22.68 15.70 10.06
C LEU A 54 -22.62 15.97 8.55
N LEU A 55 -23.16 15.04 7.75
CA LEU A 55 -23.09 15.06 6.29
C LEU A 55 -24.32 15.71 5.62
N ARG A 56 -25.23 16.28 6.42
CA ARG A 56 -26.45 16.95 5.90
C ARG A 56 -26.11 18.31 5.27
N PRO A 57 -26.96 18.79 4.33
CA PRO A 57 -26.85 20.15 3.79
C PRO A 57 -26.75 21.21 4.91
N GLY A 58 -25.86 22.19 4.71
CA GLY A 58 -25.60 23.24 5.71
C GLY A 58 -24.50 22.90 6.73
N ARG A 59 -23.94 21.68 6.68
CA ARG A 59 -22.84 21.22 7.52
C ARG A 59 -21.67 20.78 6.64
N PHE A 60 -21.16 19.54 6.76
CA PHE A 60 -20.17 19.00 5.82
C PHE A 60 -20.86 18.45 4.57
N ASP A 61 -21.52 19.32 3.83
CA ASP A 61 -22.31 18.98 2.65
C ASP A 61 -21.45 18.74 1.41
N ARG A 62 -20.26 19.34 1.35
CA ARG A 62 -19.32 19.15 0.25
C ARG A 62 -18.24 18.14 0.62
N ARG A 63 -18.28 16.98 -0.02
CA ARG A 63 -17.31 15.90 0.18
C ARG A 63 -16.34 15.87 -0.98
N ILE A 64 -15.06 15.87 -0.67
CA ILE A 64 -13.96 15.77 -1.62
C ILE A 64 -13.17 14.53 -1.28
N THR A 65 -13.15 13.56 -2.19
CA THR A 65 -12.29 12.39 -2.07
C THR A 65 -10.89 12.76 -2.50
N VAL A 66 -9.91 12.46 -1.64
CA VAL A 66 -8.49 12.63 -1.95
C VAL A 66 -7.92 11.24 -2.27
N ASP A 67 -7.83 10.96 -3.55
CA ASP A 67 -7.30 9.69 -4.04
C ASP A 67 -5.79 9.57 -3.85
N ARG A 68 -5.27 8.34 -4.00
CA ARG A 68 -3.82 8.12 -4.05
C ARG A 68 -3.23 8.86 -5.25
N PRO A 69 -2.06 9.49 -5.10
CA PRO A 69 -1.44 10.24 -6.19
C PRO A 69 -1.04 9.31 -7.34
N ASN A 70 -1.34 9.71 -8.57
CA ASN A 70 -0.79 9.10 -9.78
C ASN A 70 0.70 9.41 -9.91
N LEU A 71 1.37 8.92 -10.95
CA LEU A 71 2.80 9.12 -11.18
C LEU A 71 3.21 10.60 -11.12
N ALA A 72 2.47 11.48 -11.80
CA ALA A 72 2.76 12.91 -11.80
C ALA A 72 2.57 13.54 -10.41
N GLY A 73 1.54 13.12 -9.68
CA GLY A 73 1.27 13.53 -8.31
C GLY A 73 2.36 13.07 -7.34
N ARG A 74 2.87 11.84 -7.50
CA ARG A 74 3.98 11.34 -6.67
C ARG A 74 5.27 12.10 -6.96
N LEU A 75 5.57 12.37 -8.23
CA LEU A 75 6.72 13.19 -8.60
C LEU A 75 6.64 14.59 -7.99
N ALA A 76 5.48 15.26 -8.10
CA ALA A 76 5.27 16.57 -7.51
C ALA A 76 5.40 16.53 -5.96
N THR A 77 4.88 15.49 -5.32
CA THR A 77 5.01 15.29 -3.87
C THR A 77 6.48 15.09 -3.46
N LEU A 78 7.23 14.26 -4.18
CA LEU A 78 8.68 14.10 -3.94
C LEU A 78 9.43 15.41 -4.12
N GLN A 79 9.14 16.20 -5.16
CA GLN A 79 9.71 17.52 -5.39
C GLN A 79 9.44 18.48 -4.23
N VAL A 80 8.22 18.46 -3.67
CA VAL A 80 7.87 19.28 -2.50
C VAL A 80 8.71 18.88 -1.28
N HIS A 81 8.80 17.59 -0.97
CA HIS A 81 9.51 17.11 0.22
C HIS A 81 11.04 17.20 0.10
N THR A 82 11.57 17.26 -1.13
CA THR A 82 13.02 17.40 -1.36
C THR A 82 13.50 18.85 -1.46
N ARG A 83 12.62 19.86 -1.47
CA ARG A 83 12.98 21.29 -1.64
C ARG A 83 14.07 21.79 -0.69
N ASN A 84 14.03 21.34 0.55
CA ASN A 84 14.95 21.75 1.61
C ASN A 84 16.07 20.73 1.87
N ILE A 85 16.21 19.75 1.00
CA ILE A 85 17.21 18.68 1.11
C ILE A 85 18.19 18.80 -0.04
N LYS A 86 19.49 18.73 0.28
CA LYS A 86 20.52 18.73 -0.75
C LYS A 86 20.54 17.36 -1.43
N LEU A 87 20.21 17.34 -2.71
CA LEU A 87 20.28 16.15 -3.56
C LEU A 87 21.63 16.09 -4.28
N ALA A 88 22.17 14.91 -4.51
CA ALA A 88 23.33 14.67 -5.35
C ALA A 88 22.92 14.69 -6.84
N GLU A 89 23.89 14.79 -7.74
CA GLU A 89 23.66 14.91 -9.19
C GLU A 89 23.07 13.63 -9.82
N ASP A 90 23.25 12.48 -9.16
CA ASP A 90 22.75 11.19 -9.63
C ASP A 90 21.25 10.97 -9.36
N VAL A 91 20.59 11.89 -8.62
CA VAL A 91 19.20 11.70 -8.20
C VAL A 91 18.24 11.95 -9.36
N ASN A 92 17.45 10.93 -9.65
CA ASN A 92 16.34 10.97 -10.59
C ASN A 92 15.02 10.71 -9.83
N LEU A 93 14.27 11.75 -9.53
CA LEU A 93 12.99 11.67 -8.80
C LEU A 93 11.89 10.99 -9.62
N GLU A 94 11.95 11.02 -10.95
CA GLU A 94 10.99 10.33 -11.81
C GLU A 94 11.08 8.81 -11.62
N LYS A 95 12.31 8.26 -11.57
CA LYS A 95 12.52 6.84 -11.27
C LYS A 95 12.01 6.46 -9.89
N ILE A 96 12.16 7.34 -8.90
CA ILE A 96 11.59 7.11 -7.56
C ILE A 96 10.07 7.17 -7.60
N ALA A 97 9.48 8.12 -8.33
CA ALA A 97 8.03 8.20 -8.49
C ALA A 97 7.45 6.96 -9.20
N GLN A 98 8.15 6.39 -10.18
CA GLN A 98 7.78 5.12 -10.81
C GLN A 98 7.85 3.96 -9.81
N ALA A 99 8.95 3.86 -9.07
CA ALA A 99 9.15 2.81 -8.07
C ALA A 99 8.10 2.83 -6.95
N THR A 100 7.57 4.01 -6.60
CA THR A 100 6.65 4.22 -5.48
C THR A 100 5.17 4.12 -5.87
N ALA A 101 4.83 3.31 -6.87
CA ALA A 101 3.44 3.05 -7.25
C ALA A 101 2.61 2.58 -6.04
N GLY A 102 1.43 3.20 -5.84
CA GLY A 102 0.55 2.90 -4.72
C GLY A 102 0.89 3.60 -3.39
N CYS A 103 2.04 4.27 -3.27
CA CYS A 103 2.38 5.07 -2.10
C CYS A 103 1.50 6.32 -1.99
N VAL A 104 1.19 6.71 -0.76
CA VAL A 104 0.51 7.97 -0.43
C VAL A 104 1.52 9.06 -0.06
N GLY A 105 1.04 10.30 0.07
CA GLY A 105 1.91 11.44 0.39
C GLY A 105 2.73 11.25 1.67
N ALA A 106 2.16 10.63 2.70
CA ALA A 106 2.85 10.34 3.95
C ALA A 106 4.01 9.34 3.76
N ASP A 107 3.83 8.32 2.92
CA ASP A 107 4.87 7.33 2.62
C ASP A 107 6.05 8.01 1.90
N LEU A 108 5.74 8.88 0.93
CA LEU A 108 6.75 9.63 0.17
C LEU A 108 7.52 10.63 1.06
N ALA A 109 6.83 11.29 2.00
CA ALA A 109 7.46 12.16 2.97
C ALA A 109 8.42 11.38 3.88
N ASN A 110 7.96 10.21 4.37
CA ASN A 110 8.78 9.33 5.22
C ASN A 110 9.99 8.79 4.45
N LEU A 111 9.80 8.37 3.20
CA LEU A 111 10.87 7.92 2.32
C LEU A 111 11.99 8.98 2.20
N VAL A 112 11.62 10.23 1.92
CA VAL A 112 12.58 11.33 1.77
C VAL A 112 13.31 11.62 3.09
N ASN A 113 12.58 11.58 4.22
CA ASN A 113 13.16 11.76 5.55
C ASN A 113 14.17 10.64 5.88
N GLU A 114 13.81 9.37 5.65
CA GLU A 114 14.71 8.23 5.87
C GLU A 114 15.95 8.28 4.97
N ALA A 115 15.80 8.72 3.71
CA ALA A 115 16.93 8.92 2.81
C ALA A 115 17.90 9.99 3.31
N ALA A 116 17.38 11.08 3.86
CA ALA A 116 18.20 12.14 4.47
C ALA A 116 18.94 11.62 5.72
N LEU A 117 18.24 10.90 6.60
CA LEU A 117 18.86 10.27 7.77
C LEU A 117 19.94 9.25 7.38
N ARG A 118 19.70 8.45 6.34
CA ARG A 118 20.68 7.51 5.81
C ARG A 118 21.94 8.22 5.28
N ALA A 119 21.78 9.31 4.52
CA ALA A 119 22.91 10.09 4.02
C ALA A 119 23.77 10.63 5.17
N VAL A 120 23.14 11.17 6.22
CA VAL A 120 23.85 11.67 7.42
C VAL A 120 24.55 10.53 8.17
N ARG A 121 23.92 9.38 8.38
CA ARG A 121 24.54 8.21 9.02
C ARG A 121 25.77 7.71 8.26
N LYS A 122 25.80 7.92 6.93
CA LYS A 122 26.96 7.60 6.08
C LYS A 122 27.97 8.73 5.94
N GLY A 123 27.85 9.82 6.72
CA GLY A 123 28.75 10.96 6.72
C GLY A 123 28.64 11.85 5.48
N ARG A 124 27.57 11.73 4.70
CA ARG A 124 27.35 12.53 3.47
C ARG A 124 26.48 13.76 3.74
N ARG A 125 26.69 14.81 2.94
CA ARG A 125 25.94 16.07 3.04
C ARG A 125 24.83 16.20 1.98
N ALA A 126 24.68 15.20 1.12
CA ALA A 126 23.68 15.17 0.07
C ALA A 126 23.10 13.75 -0.02
N VAL A 127 21.81 13.68 -0.32
CA VAL A 127 21.09 12.43 -0.59
C VAL A 127 21.36 12.00 -2.01
N ASN A 128 21.74 10.76 -2.22
CA ASN A 128 21.93 10.16 -3.54
C ASN A 128 20.79 9.23 -3.93
N GLN A 129 20.80 8.71 -5.16
CA GLN A 129 19.75 7.81 -5.67
C GLN A 129 19.63 6.53 -4.84
N ASP A 130 20.75 5.94 -4.39
CA ASP A 130 20.76 4.73 -3.55
C ASP A 130 20.08 4.97 -2.19
N ASP A 131 20.24 6.15 -1.59
CA ASP A 131 19.57 6.49 -0.34
C ASP A 131 18.05 6.46 -0.50
N LEU A 132 17.53 7.00 -1.58
CA LEU A 132 16.09 7.02 -1.87
C LEU A 132 15.57 5.61 -2.14
N LEU A 133 16.27 4.80 -2.92
CA LEU A 133 15.87 3.43 -3.22
C LEU A 133 15.87 2.54 -1.97
N VAL A 134 16.94 2.59 -1.16
CA VAL A 134 17.01 1.81 0.08
C VAL A 134 15.99 2.28 1.11
N SER A 135 15.70 3.59 1.16
CA SER A 135 14.66 4.10 2.05
C SER A 135 13.26 3.72 1.58
N PHE A 136 13.03 3.60 0.29
CA PHE A 136 11.79 3.04 -0.25
C PHE A 136 11.59 1.59 0.20
N GLU A 137 12.64 0.76 0.10
CA GLU A 137 12.60 -0.62 0.62
C GLU A 137 12.30 -0.66 2.11
N LEU A 138 12.92 0.24 2.89
CA LEU A 138 12.65 0.36 4.33
C LEU A 138 11.18 0.70 4.63
N VAL A 139 10.57 1.58 3.84
CA VAL A 139 9.16 1.97 4.02
C VAL A 139 8.22 0.81 3.68
N ILE A 140 8.53 0.02 2.63
CA ILE A 140 7.67 -1.10 2.20
C ILE A 140 7.90 -2.36 3.02
N ALA A 141 9.14 -2.79 3.19
CA ALA A 141 9.48 -4.07 3.80
C ALA A 141 9.81 -3.95 5.30
N GLY A 142 9.96 -2.73 5.80
CA GLY A 142 10.47 -2.47 7.15
C GLY A 142 11.99 -2.59 7.25
N SER A 143 12.51 -2.43 8.45
CA SER A 143 13.94 -2.53 8.72
C SER A 143 14.45 -3.98 8.63
N GLU A 144 15.69 -4.14 8.22
CA GLU A 144 16.38 -5.44 8.34
C GLU A 144 16.39 -5.92 9.80
N LYS A 145 16.03 -7.18 10.02
CA LYS A 145 16.12 -7.80 11.34
C LYS A 145 17.57 -8.15 11.65
N LYS A 146 18.20 -7.35 12.48
CA LYS A 146 19.53 -7.66 13.01
C LYS A 146 19.41 -8.74 14.09
N GLY A 147 20.04 -9.90 13.87
CA GLY A 147 20.09 -10.98 14.86
C GLY A 147 19.14 -12.16 14.62
N THR A 148 18.36 -12.17 13.56
CA THR A 148 17.65 -13.39 13.15
C THR A 148 18.66 -14.40 12.61
N VAL A 149 18.84 -15.50 13.34
CA VAL A 149 19.68 -16.61 12.88
C VAL A 149 18.80 -17.54 12.03
N ILE A 150 19.01 -17.50 10.73
CA ILE A 150 18.42 -18.43 9.78
C ILE A 150 19.43 -19.52 9.49
N THR A 151 18.99 -20.78 9.53
CA THR A 151 19.85 -21.91 9.18
C THR A 151 20.24 -21.88 7.69
N GLU A 152 21.34 -22.52 7.32
CA GLU A 152 21.75 -22.58 5.90
C GLU A 152 20.72 -23.32 5.02
N GLU A 153 20.01 -24.29 5.60
CA GLU A 153 18.91 -24.99 4.91
C GLU A 153 17.74 -24.04 4.65
N GLU A 154 17.31 -23.29 5.65
CA GLU A 154 16.23 -22.28 5.48
C GLU A 154 16.63 -21.18 4.50
N LYS A 155 17.88 -20.68 4.56
CA LYS A 155 18.38 -19.71 3.57
C LYS A 155 18.30 -20.24 2.15
N ARG A 156 18.66 -21.51 1.97
CA ARG A 156 18.56 -22.17 0.67
C ARG A 156 17.12 -22.24 0.17
N ILE A 157 16.18 -22.66 1.02
CA ILE A 157 14.77 -22.75 0.68
C ILE A 157 14.23 -21.36 0.32
N ILE A 158 14.50 -20.34 1.15
CA ILE A 158 14.08 -18.95 0.90
C ILE A 158 14.66 -18.44 -0.44
N ALA A 159 15.94 -18.71 -0.71
CA ALA A 159 16.59 -18.27 -1.94
C ALA A 159 15.91 -18.89 -3.19
N TYR A 160 15.60 -20.16 -3.17
CA TYR A 160 14.89 -20.82 -4.27
C TYR A 160 13.43 -20.32 -4.39
N HIS A 161 12.77 -20.05 -3.27
CA HIS A 161 11.43 -19.47 -3.24
C HIS A 161 11.41 -18.11 -3.95
N GLU A 162 12.28 -17.18 -3.55
CA GLU A 162 12.34 -15.83 -4.14
C GLU A 162 12.81 -15.85 -5.61
N VAL A 163 13.79 -16.68 -5.93
CA VAL A 163 14.23 -16.87 -7.33
C VAL A 163 13.12 -17.49 -8.16
N GLY A 164 12.28 -18.37 -7.60
CA GLY A 164 11.10 -18.91 -8.24
C GLY A 164 10.15 -17.83 -8.72
N HIS A 165 9.78 -16.90 -7.84
CA HIS A 165 8.96 -15.73 -8.20
C HIS A 165 9.59 -14.93 -9.33
N ALA A 166 10.86 -14.58 -9.18
CA ALA A 166 11.60 -13.77 -10.15
C ALA A 166 11.72 -14.46 -11.52
N LEU A 167 12.03 -15.75 -11.55
CA LEU A 167 12.19 -16.52 -12.78
C LEU A 167 10.87 -16.60 -13.56
N VAL A 168 9.77 -16.92 -12.86
CA VAL A 168 8.46 -17.03 -13.50
C VAL A 168 7.98 -15.67 -13.98
N ALA A 169 8.18 -14.60 -13.20
CA ALA A 169 7.87 -13.24 -13.65
C ALA A 169 8.66 -12.87 -14.92
N ALA A 170 9.98 -13.08 -14.92
CA ALA A 170 10.84 -12.75 -16.05
C ALA A 170 10.54 -13.54 -17.35
N LYS A 171 9.89 -14.71 -17.24
CA LYS A 171 9.51 -15.53 -18.38
C LYS A 171 8.11 -15.26 -18.90
N GLN A 172 7.35 -14.38 -18.30
CA GLN A 172 5.99 -14.04 -18.69
C GLN A 172 5.92 -12.65 -19.32
N LYS A 173 5.17 -12.51 -20.41
CA LYS A 173 4.99 -11.23 -21.13
C LYS A 173 4.18 -10.20 -20.30
N HIS A 174 3.24 -10.68 -19.47
CA HIS A 174 2.29 -9.85 -18.75
C HIS A 174 2.64 -9.67 -17.26
N ALA A 175 3.79 -10.21 -16.82
CA ALA A 175 4.26 -10.00 -15.45
C ALA A 175 5.01 -8.67 -15.31
N GLN A 176 5.03 -8.15 -14.10
CA GLN A 176 5.81 -6.96 -13.78
C GLN A 176 7.31 -7.29 -13.75
N PRO A 177 8.19 -6.37 -14.21
CA PRO A 177 9.63 -6.58 -14.19
C PRO A 177 10.16 -6.75 -12.76
N VAL A 178 11.09 -7.68 -12.61
CA VAL A 178 11.80 -7.90 -11.34
C VAL A 178 12.90 -6.88 -11.21
N SER A 179 12.90 -6.13 -10.12
CA SER A 179 13.93 -5.13 -9.82
C SER A 179 14.97 -5.64 -8.85
N LYS A 180 14.55 -6.39 -7.82
CA LYS A 180 15.44 -6.88 -6.77
C LYS A 180 14.93 -8.17 -6.15
N ILE A 181 15.85 -9.04 -5.76
CA ILE A 181 15.60 -10.22 -4.95
C ILE A 181 16.45 -10.12 -3.69
N THR A 182 15.90 -10.43 -2.53
CA THR A 182 16.64 -10.49 -1.26
C THR A 182 16.17 -11.65 -0.41
N ILE A 183 17.09 -12.22 0.34
CA ILE A 183 16.83 -13.23 1.38
C ILE A 183 17.11 -12.68 2.79
N VAL A 184 17.24 -11.37 2.91
CA VAL A 184 17.47 -10.71 4.20
C VAL A 184 16.11 -10.54 4.90
N PRO A 185 15.96 -11.01 6.15
CA PRO A 185 14.75 -10.86 6.92
C PRO A 185 14.43 -9.40 7.24
N HIS A 186 13.17 -9.02 7.11
CA HIS A 186 12.67 -7.67 7.41
C HIS A 186 11.62 -7.67 8.52
N THR A 187 11.42 -6.52 9.15
CA THR A 187 10.57 -6.40 10.36
C THR A 187 9.07 -6.61 10.08
N GLN A 188 8.62 -6.48 8.85
CA GLN A 188 7.22 -6.76 8.47
C GLN A 188 6.92 -8.25 8.25
N GLY A 189 7.84 -9.14 8.68
CA GLY A 189 7.60 -10.59 8.72
C GLY A 189 8.14 -11.37 7.53
N ALA A 190 8.61 -10.71 6.48
CA ALA A 190 9.23 -11.38 5.34
C ALA A 190 10.63 -11.89 5.70
N LEU A 191 10.93 -13.15 5.36
CA LEU A 191 12.27 -13.73 5.44
C LEU A 191 13.12 -13.45 4.20
N GLY A 192 12.46 -13.11 3.10
CA GLY A 192 12.99 -12.61 1.86
C GLY A 192 11.87 -11.87 1.10
N TYR A 193 12.16 -11.23 -0.01
CA TYR A 193 11.16 -10.71 -0.93
C TYR A 193 11.73 -10.50 -2.33
N THR A 194 10.84 -10.58 -3.31
CA THR A 194 11.09 -10.18 -4.69
C THR A 194 10.38 -8.86 -4.96
N LEU A 195 11.14 -7.81 -5.29
CA LEU A 195 10.60 -6.49 -5.59
C LEU A 195 10.31 -6.37 -7.09
N HIS A 196 9.06 -6.09 -7.40
CA HIS A 196 8.60 -5.77 -8.74
C HIS A 196 8.36 -4.27 -8.85
N LEU A 197 8.92 -3.63 -9.86
CA LEU A 197 8.69 -2.22 -10.14
C LEU A 197 7.96 -2.10 -11.48
N PRO A 198 6.69 -1.66 -11.48
CA PRO A 198 5.94 -1.46 -12.71
C PRO A 198 6.59 -0.35 -13.53
N GLU A 199 6.79 -0.59 -14.83
CA GLU A 199 7.26 0.43 -15.77
C GLU A 199 6.17 1.46 -16.07
N GLU A 200 4.90 1.03 -16.04
CA GLU A 200 3.73 1.86 -16.30
C GLU A 200 2.64 1.63 -15.25
N GLU A 201 1.86 2.67 -14.95
CA GLU A 201 0.65 2.54 -14.14
C GLU A 201 -0.48 1.94 -14.98
N LYS A 202 -0.89 0.72 -14.64
CA LYS A 202 -2.06 0.07 -15.24
C LYS A 202 -3.28 0.26 -14.34
N PHE A 203 -4.33 0.86 -14.87
CA PHE A 203 -5.62 1.01 -14.19
C PHE A 203 -6.57 -0.17 -14.44
N LEU A 204 -6.32 -0.92 -15.50
CA LEU A 204 -7.11 -2.09 -15.87
C LEU A 204 -6.20 -3.31 -15.98
N MET A 205 -6.62 -4.41 -15.38
CA MET A 205 -5.94 -5.69 -15.49
C MET A 205 -6.72 -6.60 -16.46
N SER A 206 -6.05 -7.12 -17.46
CA SER A 206 -6.62 -8.15 -18.34
C SER A 206 -6.64 -9.51 -17.63
N LYS A 207 -7.36 -10.48 -18.20
CA LYS A 207 -7.33 -11.87 -17.76
C LYS A 207 -5.91 -12.43 -17.73
N GLU A 208 -5.11 -12.09 -18.76
CA GLU A 208 -3.72 -12.50 -18.92
C GLU A 208 -2.82 -11.90 -17.84
N ASP A 209 -3.02 -10.63 -17.48
CA ASP A 209 -2.28 -9.95 -16.40
C ASP A 209 -2.54 -10.64 -15.05
N ILE A 210 -3.82 -10.93 -14.74
CA ILE A 210 -4.20 -11.60 -13.48
C ILE A 210 -3.62 -13.03 -13.44
N LEU A 211 -3.71 -13.77 -14.53
CA LEU A 211 -3.12 -15.11 -14.60
C LEU A 211 -1.60 -15.11 -14.48
N ALA A 212 -0.93 -14.09 -15.03
CA ALA A 212 0.51 -13.93 -14.88
C ALA A 212 0.88 -13.63 -13.41
N GLU A 213 0.11 -12.80 -12.72
CA GLU A 213 0.32 -12.51 -11.30
C GLU A 213 0.09 -13.75 -10.43
N ILE A 214 -1.00 -14.50 -10.65
CA ILE A 214 -1.26 -15.76 -9.94
C ILE A 214 -0.10 -16.76 -10.12
N ARG A 215 0.40 -16.95 -11.35
CA ARG A 215 1.54 -17.84 -11.61
C ARG A 215 2.79 -17.37 -10.89
N THR A 216 3.05 -16.07 -10.89
CA THR A 216 4.18 -15.48 -10.18
C THR A 216 4.06 -15.72 -8.67
N LEU A 217 2.90 -15.48 -8.06
CA LEU A 217 2.65 -15.73 -6.64
C LEU A 217 2.83 -17.20 -6.23
N LEU A 218 2.39 -18.14 -7.07
CA LEU A 218 2.51 -19.57 -6.77
C LEU A 218 3.91 -20.14 -7.06
N ALA A 219 4.76 -19.39 -7.77
CA ALA A 219 6.07 -19.86 -8.22
C ALA A 219 7.04 -20.13 -7.07
N GLY A 220 6.96 -19.35 -5.96
CA GLY A 220 7.78 -19.59 -4.77
C GLY A 220 7.55 -20.99 -4.20
N ARG A 221 6.29 -21.35 -3.95
CA ARG A 221 5.91 -22.70 -3.49
C ARG A 221 6.33 -23.78 -4.47
N SER A 222 6.06 -23.58 -5.76
CA SER A 222 6.43 -24.57 -6.79
C SER A 222 7.95 -24.78 -6.85
N SER A 223 8.73 -23.72 -6.60
CA SER A 223 10.20 -23.81 -6.53
C SER A 223 10.69 -24.61 -5.33
N GLU A 224 10.06 -24.42 -4.15
CA GLU A 224 10.32 -25.24 -2.97
C GLU A 224 10.11 -26.75 -3.26
N GLU A 225 8.98 -27.08 -3.89
CA GLU A 225 8.63 -28.48 -4.24
C GLU A 225 9.62 -29.08 -5.22
N VAL A 226 9.90 -28.39 -6.34
CA VAL A 226 10.71 -28.92 -7.43
C VAL A 226 12.18 -29.03 -7.06
N VAL A 227 12.73 -28.06 -6.32
CA VAL A 227 14.18 -27.99 -6.09
C VAL A 227 14.57 -28.50 -4.70
N CYS A 228 13.76 -28.20 -3.68
CA CYS A 228 14.06 -28.56 -2.30
C CYS A 228 13.30 -29.82 -1.84
N ASN A 229 12.35 -30.31 -2.65
CA ASN A 229 11.47 -31.43 -2.33
C ASN A 229 10.77 -31.24 -0.96
N THR A 230 10.36 -30.01 -0.68
CA THR A 230 9.72 -29.62 0.58
C THR A 230 8.60 -28.60 0.32
N MET A 231 7.74 -28.41 1.32
CA MET A 231 6.70 -27.39 1.36
C MET A 231 6.74 -26.69 2.70
N THR A 232 6.93 -25.36 2.69
CA THR A 232 7.03 -24.60 3.93
C THR A 232 5.82 -23.68 4.15
N SER A 233 5.66 -23.17 5.35
CA SER A 233 4.64 -22.16 5.66
C SER A 233 4.95 -20.78 5.05
N GLY A 234 6.16 -20.58 4.50
CA GLY A 234 6.59 -19.30 3.92
C GLY A 234 5.71 -18.81 2.78
N ALA A 235 5.14 -19.73 2.00
CA ALA A 235 4.25 -19.39 0.88
C ALA A 235 2.81 -19.02 1.27
N ALA A 236 2.46 -18.95 2.57
CA ALA A 236 1.07 -18.76 3.00
C ALA A 236 0.44 -17.46 2.45
N ASN A 237 1.14 -16.35 2.50
CA ASN A 237 0.65 -15.06 1.99
C ASN A 237 0.48 -15.07 0.47
N ASP A 238 1.40 -15.67 -0.26
CA ASP A 238 1.32 -15.75 -1.73
C ASP A 238 0.16 -16.61 -2.17
N ILE A 239 -0.09 -17.73 -1.50
CA ILE A 239 -1.24 -18.59 -1.74
C ILE A 239 -2.55 -17.86 -1.43
N GLU A 240 -2.61 -17.11 -0.34
CA GLU A 240 -3.77 -16.29 0.03
C GLU A 240 -4.08 -15.25 -1.05
N ARG A 241 -3.08 -14.48 -1.48
CA ARG A 241 -3.20 -13.47 -2.54
C ARG A 241 -3.59 -14.09 -3.88
N ALA A 242 -2.96 -15.19 -4.27
CA ALA A 242 -3.31 -15.92 -5.51
C ALA A 242 -4.76 -16.41 -5.48
N THR A 243 -5.22 -16.92 -4.32
CA THR A 243 -6.60 -17.38 -4.12
C THR A 243 -7.59 -16.23 -4.22
N ASP A 244 -7.29 -15.07 -3.61
CA ASP A 244 -8.15 -13.88 -3.69
C ASP A 244 -8.27 -13.36 -5.12
N LEU A 245 -7.17 -13.28 -5.86
CA LEU A 245 -7.17 -12.90 -7.28
C LEU A 245 -8.00 -13.88 -8.13
N ALA A 246 -7.81 -15.19 -7.95
CA ALA A 246 -8.57 -16.21 -8.66
C ALA A 246 -10.06 -16.14 -8.35
N ARG A 247 -10.41 -15.88 -7.07
CA ARG A 247 -11.80 -15.69 -6.64
C ARG A 247 -12.41 -14.46 -7.30
N LYS A 248 -11.76 -13.31 -7.25
CA LYS A 248 -12.22 -12.06 -7.89
C LYS A 248 -12.39 -12.23 -9.40
N MET A 249 -11.46 -12.90 -10.06
CA MET A 249 -11.52 -13.19 -11.49
C MET A 249 -12.81 -13.91 -11.88
N VAL A 250 -13.25 -14.87 -11.04
CA VAL A 250 -14.49 -15.65 -11.29
C VAL A 250 -15.74 -14.88 -10.80
N THR A 251 -15.71 -14.33 -9.58
CA THR A 251 -16.92 -13.84 -8.92
C THR A 251 -17.26 -12.38 -9.20
N GLN A 252 -16.27 -11.56 -9.56
CA GLN A 252 -16.44 -10.11 -9.72
C GLN A 252 -16.18 -9.64 -11.14
N TYR A 253 -15.16 -10.18 -11.80
CA TYR A 253 -14.71 -9.66 -13.10
C TYR A 253 -15.32 -10.39 -14.30
N GLY A 254 -16.08 -11.47 -14.08
CA GLY A 254 -16.71 -12.22 -15.16
C GLY A 254 -15.71 -12.86 -16.16
N MET A 255 -14.49 -13.17 -15.69
CA MET A 255 -13.41 -13.69 -16.54
C MET A 255 -13.35 -15.22 -16.61
N SER A 256 -14.40 -15.90 -16.12
CA SER A 256 -14.51 -17.36 -16.17
C SER A 256 -15.18 -17.81 -17.47
N ASP A 257 -14.56 -18.72 -18.19
CA ASP A 257 -15.14 -19.31 -19.40
C ASP A 257 -16.39 -20.17 -19.08
N ARG A 258 -16.51 -20.65 -17.83
CA ARG A 258 -17.64 -21.49 -17.39
C ARG A 258 -18.84 -20.68 -16.92
N PHE A 259 -18.61 -19.56 -16.21
CA PHE A 259 -19.68 -18.75 -15.61
C PHE A 259 -19.98 -17.47 -16.40
N GLY A 260 -19.12 -17.11 -17.36
CA GLY A 260 -19.32 -15.93 -18.21
C GLY A 260 -19.45 -14.62 -17.43
N LEU A 261 -20.37 -13.77 -17.87
CA LEU A 261 -20.60 -12.42 -17.32
C LEU A 261 -21.54 -12.44 -16.09
N MET A 262 -21.44 -13.44 -15.23
CA MET A 262 -22.26 -13.55 -14.04
C MET A 262 -21.51 -12.99 -12.81
N ALA A 263 -22.08 -12.02 -12.12
CA ALA A 263 -21.59 -11.57 -10.83
C ALA A 263 -22.04 -12.53 -9.73
N LEU A 264 -21.12 -13.30 -9.16
CA LEU A 264 -21.37 -14.27 -8.12
C LEU A 264 -21.16 -13.71 -6.70
N SER A 265 -20.60 -12.52 -6.60
CA SER A 265 -20.50 -11.75 -5.34
C SER A 265 -20.67 -10.26 -5.64
N THR A 266 -21.34 -9.55 -4.72
CA THR A 266 -21.44 -8.09 -4.77
C THR A 266 -20.30 -7.48 -3.98
N VAL A 267 -19.67 -6.45 -4.55
CA VAL A 267 -18.74 -5.59 -3.81
C VAL A 267 -19.61 -4.77 -2.86
N GLN A 268 -19.48 -4.96 -1.55
CA GLN A 268 -20.02 -4.00 -0.59
C GLN A 268 -19.17 -2.74 -0.68
N SER A 269 -19.76 -1.69 -1.26
CA SER A 269 -19.19 -0.35 -1.36
C SER A 269 -19.27 0.38 -0.02
#